data_111345ce2fcbf67a051389a6e943caa8
#
_entry.id   111345ce2fcbf67a051389a6e943caa8
#
_cell.length_a   1.000
_cell.length_b   1.000
_cell.length_c   1.000
_cell.angle_alpha   90.00
_cell.angle_beta   90.00
_cell.angle_gamma   90.00
#
_symmetry.space_group_name_H-M   'P 1'
#
loop_
_entity.id
_entity.type
_entity.pdbx_description
1 polymer ?
#
loop_
_entity_poly.entity_id
_entity_poly.type
_entity_poly.pdbx_seq_one_letter_code
_entity_poly.pdbx_strand_id
1 'polypeptide(L)'
;MLAKRIIPCLDVRDGQVVKGVQFRNHEIIGDIVPLAKRYAEEGADELVFYDITASSDGRVVDKSWVSRVAEVIDIPFCVAGGIKSLEDAAKILSFGADKISINSPALADPTLITRLADRFGVQCIVVGIDTWYDGETGKYHVNQYTGDESRTRVTQWETLDWVQEVQKRGAGEIVLNMX
;
A
#
# COMPACT_ATOMS: atom_id res chain seq x y z
N MET A 1 24.53 0.29 -12.78
CA MET A 1 24.15 0.64 -11.39
C MET A 1 22.74 1.16 -11.35
N LEU A 2 21.93 0.63 -10.46
CA LEU A 2 20.56 1.10 -10.32
C LEU A 2 20.54 2.39 -9.50
N ALA A 3 19.86 3.38 -10.04
CA ALA A 3 19.67 4.64 -9.30
C ALA A 3 18.61 4.45 -8.22
N LYS A 4 18.77 5.18 -7.13
CA LYS A 4 17.73 5.19 -6.10
C LYS A 4 16.57 6.04 -6.56
N ARG A 5 15.37 5.65 -6.14
CA ARG A 5 14.14 6.36 -6.47
C ARG A 5 13.63 7.09 -5.24
N ILE A 6 13.10 8.26 -5.45
CA ILE A 6 12.43 9.00 -4.38
C ILE A 6 10.94 8.84 -4.59
N ILE A 7 10.29 8.22 -3.61
CA ILE A 7 8.88 7.81 -3.73
C ILE A 7 8.12 8.36 -2.53
N PRO A 8 7.54 9.55 -2.66
CA PRO A 8 6.70 10.07 -1.59
C PRO A 8 5.50 9.18 -1.33
N CYS A 9 5.16 8.99 -0.07
CA CYS A 9 4.03 8.19 0.36
C CYS A 9 3.02 9.11 1.03
N LEU A 10 1.79 9.07 0.55
CA LEU A 10 0.74 9.98 1.00
C LEU A 10 -0.43 9.19 1.56
N ASP A 11 -0.86 9.54 2.77
CA ASP A 11 -2.07 8.95 3.34
C ASP A 11 -3.29 9.69 2.81
N VAL A 12 -4.29 8.92 2.38
CA VAL A 12 -5.50 9.46 1.78
C VAL A 12 -6.71 9.01 2.59
N ARG A 13 -7.58 9.96 2.93
CA ARG A 13 -8.86 9.66 3.55
C ARG A 13 -9.94 10.44 2.82
N ASP A 14 -10.94 9.71 2.33
CA ASP A 14 -12.06 10.31 1.58
C ASP A 14 -11.59 11.21 0.45
N GLY A 15 -10.54 10.76 -0.27
CA GLY A 15 -10.03 11.48 -1.43
C GLY A 15 -9.17 12.69 -1.12
N GLN A 16 -8.81 12.89 0.13
CA GLN A 16 -7.97 14.02 0.54
C GLN A 16 -6.69 13.51 1.21
N VAL A 17 -5.60 14.22 0.99
CA VAL A 17 -4.35 13.87 1.65
C VAL A 17 -4.40 14.36 3.08
N VAL A 18 -4.05 13.47 4.01
CA VAL A 18 -4.10 13.77 5.44
C VAL A 18 -2.76 13.47 6.07
N LYS A 19 -2.54 14.05 7.25
CA LYS A 19 -1.39 13.78 8.07
C LYS A 19 -1.90 13.47 9.47
N GLY A 20 -1.45 12.36 10.03
CA GLY A 20 -1.84 11.98 11.37
C GLY A 20 -0.63 11.81 12.25
N VAL A 21 -0.86 11.95 13.56
CA VAL A 21 0.16 11.64 14.55
C VAL A 21 -0.20 10.27 15.11
N GLN A 22 0.66 9.30 14.85
CA GLN A 22 0.44 7.93 15.29
C GLN A 22 -0.93 7.40 14.86
N PHE A 23 -1.31 7.73 13.63
CA PHE A 23 -2.58 7.29 13.01
C PHE A 23 -3.82 7.89 13.70
N ARG A 24 -3.65 8.98 14.40
CA ARG A 24 -4.77 9.64 15.10
C ARG A 24 -4.79 11.11 14.73
N ASN A 25 -5.96 11.73 14.93
CA ASN A 25 -6.13 13.17 14.76
C ASN A 25 -5.66 13.62 13.39
N HIS A 26 -6.17 12.96 12.35
CA HIS A 26 -5.77 13.26 10.99
C HIS A 26 -6.11 14.70 10.62
N GLU A 27 -5.12 15.40 10.13
CA GLU A 27 -5.27 16.77 9.67
C GLU A 27 -5.24 16.77 8.15
N ILE A 28 -6.19 17.46 7.55
CA ILE A 28 -6.26 17.54 6.10
C ILE A 28 -5.13 18.45 5.61
N ILE A 29 -4.27 17.91 4.76
CA ILE A 29 -3.19 18.69 4.15
C ILE A 29 -3.67 19.35 2.87
N GLY A 30 -4.50 18.65 2.10
CA GLY A 30 -5.03 19.22 0.88
C GLY A 30 -5.67 18.20 -0.03
N ASP A 31 -6.22 18.72 -1.13
CA ASP A 31 -6.80 17.88 -2.16
C ASP A 31 -5.68 17.05 -2.81
N ILE A 32 -6.01 15.81 -3.12
CA ILE A 32 -5.03 14.87 -3.62
C ILE A 32 -4.47 15.25 -5.00
N VAL A 33 -5.29 15.82 -5.86
CA VAL A 33 -4.87 16.05 -7.24
C VAL A 33 -3.80 17.14 -7.34
N PRO A 34 -3.96 18.34 -6.74
CA PRO A 34 -2.90 19.32 -6.78
C PRO A 34 -1.61 18.85 -6.10
N LEU A 35 -1.73 18.10 -5.01
CA LEU A 35 -0.55 17.60 -4.31
C LEU A 35 0.20 16.58 -5.13
N ALA A 36 -0.51 15.65 -5.78
CA ALA A 36 0.13 14.68 -6.64
C ALA A 36 0.89 15.38 -7.78
N LYS A 37 0.24 16.36 -8.38
CA LYS A 37 0.86 17.11 -9.48
C LYS A 37 2.11 17.82 -9.01
N ARG A 38 2.04 18.44 -7.83
CA ARG A 38 3.18 19.17 -7.29
C ARG A 38 4.38 18.24 -7.04
N TYR A 39 4.14 17.08 -6.43
CA TYR A 39 5.23 16.14 -6.19
C TYR A 39 5.86 15.66 -7.51
N ALA A 40 5.02 15.38 -8.51
CA ALA A 40 5.54 14.95 -9.80
C ALA A 40 6.37 16.05 -10.44
N GLU A 41 5.90 17.29 -10.39
CA GLU A 41 6.63 18.42 -10.98
C GLU A 41 7.93 18.71 -10.25
N GLU A 42 7.99 18.42 -8.95
CA GLU A 42 9.21 18.65 -8.17
C GLU A 42 10.20 17.51 -8.28
N GLY A 43 9.92 16.49 -9.08
CA GLY A 43 10.90 15.48 -9.41
C GLY A 43 10.77 14.14 -8.70
N ALA A 44 9.64 13.85 -8.08
CA ALA A 44 9.42 12.53 -7.52
C ALA A 44 9.50 11.48 -8.63
N ASP A 45 10.07 10.32 -8.32
CA ASP A 45 10.17 9.24 -9.29
C ASP A 45 8.89 8.43 -9.39
N GLU A 46 8.19 8.26 -8.27
CA GLU A 46 6.91 7.56 -8.18
C GLU A 46 6.15 8.14 -7.00
N LEU A 47 4.86 7.81 -6.91
CA LEU A 47 4.06 8.13 -5.73
C LEU A 47 3.39 6.86 -5.21
N VAL A 48 3.19 6.80 -3.89
CA VAL A 48 2.37 5.77 -3.28
C VAL A 48 1.28 6.45 -2.47
N PHE A 49 0.04 6.03 -2.71
CA PHE A 49 -1.12 6.52 -1.97
C PHE A 49 -1.64 5.41 -1.08
N TYR A 50 -1.66 5.67 0.23
CA TYR A 50 -2.23 4.74 1.20
C TYR A 50 -3.62 5.22 1.54
N ASP A 51 -4.64 4.51 1.05
CA ASP A 51 -6.02 4.88 1.34
C ASP A 51 -6.38 4.34 2.71
N ILE A 52 -6.48 5.23 3.68
CA ILE A 52 -6.80 4.88 5.05
C ILE A 52 -8.28 5.12 5.37
N THR A 53 -9.11 5.34 4.36
CA THR A 53 -10.53 5.54 4.55
C THR A 53 -11.14 4.31 5.22
N ALA A 54 -11.81 4.51 6.34
CA ALA A 54 -12.48 3.42 7.02
C ALA A 54 -13.67 2.94 6.21
N SER A 55 -13.78 1.63 6.03
CA SER A 55 -14.97 1.06 5.41
C SER A 55 -16.00 0.85 6.52
N SER A 56 -17.12 1.52 6.41
CA SER A 56 -18.23 1.25 7.32
C SER A 56 -19.06 0.12 6.75
N ASP A 57 -19.92 -0.43 7.60
CA ASP A 57 -20.65 -1.65 7.31
C ASP A 57 -21.32 -1.60 5.92
N GLY A 58 -20.88 -2.49 5.04
CA GLY A 58 -21.50 -2.69 3.74
C GLY A 58 -21.22 -1.61 2.71
N ARG A 59 -20.48 -0.56 3.06
CA ARG A 59 -20.18 0.49 2.09
C ARG A 59 -18.84 0.23 1.42
N VAL A 60 -18.82 0.42 0.10
CA VAL A 60 -17.59 0.33 -0.68
C VAL A 60 -16.88 1.67 -0.60
N VAL A 61 -15.58 1.63 -0.28
CA VAL A 61 -14.78 2.86 -0.23
C VAL A 61 -14.63 3.40 -1.66
N ASP A 62 -14.96 4.68 -1.85
CA ASP A 62 -14.85 5.32 -3.16
C ASP A 62 -13.38 5.61 -3.47
N LYS A 63 -12.90 5.01 -4.54
CA LYS A 63 -11.52 5.23 -4.99
C LYS A 63 -11.48 5.91 -6.36
N SER A 64 -12.55 6.61 -6.74
CA SER A 64 -12.58 7.29 -8.03
C SER A 64 -11.53 8.39 -8.14
N TRP A 65 -10.99 8.87 -7.01
CA TRP A 65 -9.91 9.84 -7.05
C TRP A 65 -8.67 9.31 -7.80
N VAL A 66 -8.53 7.99 -7.90
CA VAL A 66 -7.40 7.40 -8.62
C VAL A 66 -7.40 7.86 -10.07
N SER A 67 -8.55 7.88 -10.73
CA SER A 67 -8.59 8.31 -12.12
C SER A 67 -8.27 9.79 -12.26
N ARG A 68 -8.64 10.62 -11.28
CA ARG A 68 -8.29 12.04 -11.34
C ARG A 68 -6.78 12.25 -11.22
N VAL A 69 -6.13 11.46 -10.37
CA VAL A 69 -4.67 11.51 -10.27
C VAL A 69 -4.02 11.04 -11.57
N ALA A 70 -4.53 9.95 -12.13
CA ALA A 70 -3.96 9.39 -13.35
C ALA A 70 -3.98 10.38 -14.51
N GLU A 71 -4.95 11.28 -14.52
CA GLU A 71 -5.06 12.28 -15.58
C GLU A 71 -4.01 13.38 -15.49
N VAL A 72 -3.42 13.61 -14.33
CA VAL A 72 -2.60 14.80 -14.15
C VAL A 72 -1.12 14.52 -13.90
N ILE A 73 -0.74 13.27 -13.66
CA ILE A 73 0.69 12.97 -13.46
C ILE A 73 1.19 11.98 -14.50
N ASP A 74 2.48 12.08 -14.82
CA ASP A 74 3.15 11.21 -15.79
C ASP A 74 3.98 10.13 -15.12
N ILE A 75 4.26 10.28 -13.83
CA ILE A 75 5.10 9.30 -13.14
C ILE A 75 4.23 8.14 -12.66
N PRO A 76 4.83 6.96 -12.46
CA PRO A 76 4.05 5.81 -11.96
C PRO A 76 3.52 6.06 -10.56
N PHE A 77 2.38 5.46 -10.24
CA PHE A 77 1.90 5.50 -8.87
C PHE A 77 1.24 4.19 -8.47
N CYS A 78 1.32 3.93 -7.18
CA CYS A 78 0.80 2.74 -6.54
C CYS A 78 -0.31 3.14 -5.58
N VAL A 79 -1.34 2.31 -5.49
CA VAL A 79 -2.43 2.51 -4.53
C VAL A 79 -2.43 1.34 -3.55
N ALA A 80 -2.46 1.66 -2.27
CA ALA A 80 -2.51 0.69 -1.18
C ALA A 80 -3.73 0.98 -0.32
N GLY A 81 -4.17 -0.01 0.42
CA GLY A 81 -5.25 0.14 1.38
C GLY A 81 -6.57 -0.39 0.84
N GLY A 82 -7.17 -1.31 1.58
CA GLY A 82 -8.49 -1.82 1.28
C GLY A 82 -8.58 -2.74 0.07
N ILE A 83 -7.48 -3.26 -0.41
CA ILE A 83 -7.46 -4.15 -1.57
C ILE A 83 -7.32 -5.58 -1.07
N LYS A 84 -8.36 -6.39 -1.24
CA LYS A 84 -8.36 -7.75 -0.72
C LYS A 84 -8.92 -8.78 -1.70
N SER A 85 -9.13 -8.40 -2.94
CA SER A 85 -9.65 -9.33 -3.95
C SER A 85 -9.14 -8.94 -5.32
N LEU A 86 -9.30 -9.87 -6.27
CA LEU A 86 -8.99 -9.58 -7.67
C LEU A 86 -9.85 -8.45 -8.20
N GLU A 87 -11.11 -8.40 -7.79
CA GLU A 87 -12.01 -7.34 -8.23
C GLU A 87 -11.57 -5.97 -7.72
N ASP A 88 -11.14 -5.91 -6.45
CA ASP A 88 -10.63 -4.64 -5.91
C ASP A 88 -9.45 -4.16 -6.73
N ALA A 89 -8.51 -5.06 -6.99
CA ALA A 89 -7.30 -4.71 -7.74
C ALA A 89 -7.64 -4.29 -9.17
N ALA A 90 -8.52 -5.04 -9.83
CA ALA A 90 -8.90 -4.72 -11.20
C ALA A 90 -9.50 -3.33 -11.30
N LYS A 91 -10.33 -2.96 -10.34
CA LYS A 91 -10.95 -1.65 -10.33
C LYS A 91 -9.93 -0.54 -10.22
N ILE A 92 -8.99 -0.68 -9.28
CA ILE A 92 -7.96 0.34 -9.06
C ILE A 92 -7.07 0.49 -10.29
N LEU A 93 -6.65 -0.63 -10.86
CA LEU A 93 -5.81 -0.59 -12.06
C LEU A 93 -6.57 0.00 -13.24
N SER A 94 -7.87 -0.30 -13.34
CA SER A 94 -8.68 0.27 -14.44
C SER A 94 -8.84 1.77 -14.30
N PHE A 95 -8.79 2.31 -13.09
CA PHE A 95 -8.83 3.75 -12.89
C PHE A 95 -7.52 4.43 -13.30
N GLY A 96 -6.43 3.67 -13.46
CA GLY A 96 -5.19 4.22 -13.97
C GLY A 96 -3.97 4.07 -13.08
N ALA A 97 -4.11 3.43 -11.92
CA ALA A 97 -2.93 3.14 -11.10
C ALA A 97 -2.01 2.18 -11.85
N ASP A 98 -0.71 2.33 -11.65
CA ASP A 98 0.27 1.45 -12.26
C ASP A 98 0.49 0.19 -11.43
N LYS A 99 0.34 0.31 -10.12
CA LYS A 99 0.58 -0.79 -9.19
C LYS A 99 -0.45 -0.76 -8.07
N ILE A 100 -0.66 -1.92 -7.46
CA ILE A 100 -1.44 -2.00 -6.24
C ILE A 100 -0.60 -2.67 -5.16
N SER A 101 -0.89 -2.34 -3.91
CA SER A 101 -0.15 -2.92 -2.79
C SER A 101 -1.12 -3.56 -1.83
N ILE A 102 -0.76 -4.75 -1.34
CA ILE A 102 -1.53 -5.47 -0.35
C ILE A 102 -0.65 -5.78 0.85
N ASN A 103 -1.25 -5.88 2.02
CA ASN A 103 -0.53 -6.18 3.25
C ASN A 103 -1.26 -7.27 4.02
N SER A 104 -2.17 -6.90 4.92
CA SER A 104 -2.84 -7.88 5.77
C SER A 104 -3.61 -8.94 4.99
N PRO A 105 -4.28 -8.64 3.88
CA PRO A 105 -4.93 -9.71 3.11
C PRO A 105 -3.97 -10.77 2.61
N ALA A 106 -2.72 -10.40 2.29
CA ALA A 106 -1.73 -11.37 1.84
C ALA A 106 -1.30 -12.29 2.99
N LEU A 107 -1.24 -11.75 4.20
CA LEU A 107 -0.93 -12.59 5.36
C LEU A 107 -2.08 -13.56 5.66
N ALA A 108 -3.31 -13.10 5.48
CA ALA A 108 -4.47 -13.96 5.68
C ALA A 108 -4.55 -15.07 4.63
N ASP A 109 -4.19 -14.75 3.40
CA ASP A 109 -4.23 -15.72 2.30
C ASP A 109 -3.10 -15.43 1.32
N PRO A 110 -1.93 -16.04 1.52
CA PRO A 110 -0.79 -15.76 0.62
C PRO A 110 -1.03 -16.12 -0.84
N THR A 111 -1.99 -17.00 -1.14
CA THR A 111 -2.29 -17.32 -2.54
C THR A 111 -2.84 -16.12 -3.28
N LEU A 112 -3.35 -15.11 -2.56
CA LEU A 112 -3.83 -13.89 -3.21
C LEU A 112 -2.70 -13.23 -4.00
N ILE A 113 -1.47 -13.25 -3.48
CA ILE A 113 -0.33 -12.68 -4.20
C ILE A 113 -0.19 -13.33 -5.57
N THR A 114 -0.22 -14.65 -5.59
CA THR A 114 -0.04 -15.41 -6.83
C THR A 114 -1.20 -15.15 -7.81
N ARG A 115 -2.42 -15.13 -7.30
CA ARG A 115 -3.58 -14.89 -8.16
C ARG A 115 -3.53 -13.50 -8.78
N LEU A 116 -3.14 -12.51 -7.99
CA LEU A 116 -3.00 -11.13 -8.50
C LEU A 116 -1.87 -11.06 -9.54
N ALA A 117 -0.73 -11.68 -9.24
CA ALA A 117 0.40 -11.65 -10.16
C ALA A 117 0.07 -12.37 -11.48
N ASP A 118 -0.64 -13.47 -11.39
CA ASP A 118 -1.05 -14.20 -12.60
C ASP A 118 -2.02 -13.40 -13.45
N ARG A 119 -2.92 -12.66 -12.82
CA ARG A 119 -3.93 -11.90 -13.53
C ARG A 119 -3.39 -10.60 -14.11
N PHE A 120 -2.57 -9.87 -13.37
CA PHE A 120 -2.19 -8.51 -13.74
C PHE A 120 -0.72 -8.35 -14.08
N GLY A 121 0.11 -9.35 -13.80
CA GLY A 121 1.54 -9.28 -14.01
C GLY A 121 2.27 -8.92 -12.72
N VAL A 122 3.44 -9.52 -12.53
CA VAL A 122 4.20 -9.31 -11.29
C VAL A 122 4.58 -7.85 -11.08
N GLN A 123 4.79 -7.12 -12.17
CA GLN A 123 5.19 -5.71 -12.08
C GLN A 123 4.12 -4.82 -11.48
N CYS A 124 2.86 -5.26 -11.44
CA CYS A 124 1.76 -4.50 -10.85
C CYS A 124 1.56 -4.78 -9.36
N ILE A 125 2.23 -5.78 -8.81
CA ILE A 125 1.91 -6.27 -7.47
C ILE A 125 3.02 -5.92 -6.49
N VAL A 126 2.65 -5.12 -5.49
CA VAL A 126 3.53 -4.73 -4.39
C VAL A 126 2.98 -5.34 -3.11
N VAL A 127 3.84 -5.83 -2.25
CA VAL A 127 3.42 -6.32 -0.93
C VAL A 127 4.06 -5.44 0.13
N GLY A 128 3.21 -4.86 0.97
CA GLY A 128 3.67 -4.09 2.12
C GLY A 128 3.91 -5.03 3.29
N ILE A 129 4.96 -4.77 4.03
CA ILE A 129 5.33 -5.60 5.18
C ILE A 129 5.60 -4.68 6.36
N ASP A 130 4.88 -4.88 7.45
CA ASP A 130 5.13 -4.15 8.68
C ASP A 130 5.93 -5.04 9.60
N THR A 131 7.14 -4.61 9.94
CA THR A 131 8.08 -5.41 10.70
C THR A 131 8.43 -4.71 12.02
N TRP A 132 8.76 -5.48 13.02
CA TRP A 132 9.21 -4.95 14.30
C TRP A 132 10.25 -5.89 14.90
N TYR A 133 11.10 -5.30 15.70
CA TYR A 133 12.16 -6.05 16.36
C TYR A 133 11.70 -6.52 17.74
N ASP A 134 11.83 -7.83 17.97
CA ASP A 134 11.49 -8.41 19.26
C ASP A 134 12.79 -8.59 20.06
N GLY A 135 12.98 -7.73 21.07
CA GLY A 135 14.17 -7.78 21.88
C GLY A 135 14.32 -9.04 22.72
N GLU A 136 13.21 -9.75 22.97
CA GLU A 136 13.29 -10.98 23.75
C GLU A 136 13.87 -12.13 22.93
N THR A 137 13.50 -12.21 21.67
CA THR A 137 13.99 -13.27 20.78
C THR A 137 15.16 -12.85 19.92
N GLY A 138 15.41 -11.54 19.79
CA GLY A 138 16.43 -11.03 18.89
C GLY A 138 16.08 -11.12 17.44
N LYS A 139 14.81 -11.21 17.12
CA LYS A 139 14.35 -11.43 15.75
C LYS A 139 13.35 -10.38 15.31
N TYR A 140 13.25 -10.19 14.01
CA TYR A 140 12.21 -9.34 13.41
C TYR A 140 11.02 -10.17 13.03
N HIS A 141 9.83 -9.68 13.38
CA HIS A 141 8.57 -10.35 13.10
C HIS A 141 7.65 -9.44 12.33
N VAL A 142 6.72 -10.05 11.58
CA VAL A 142 5.74 -9.33 10.79
C VAL A 142 4.47 -9.13 11.61
N ASN A 143 3.97 -7.89 11.61
CA ASN A 143 2.68 -7.57 12.21
C ASN A 143 1.60 -7.50 11.16
N GLN A 144 0.36 -7.79 11.58
CA GLN A 144 -0.82 -7.74 10.73
C GLN A 144 -1.81 -6.74 11.32
N TYR A 145 -2.55 -6.07 10.46
CA TYR A 145 -3.59 -5.10 10.86
C TYR A 145 -3.03 -3.90 11.61
N THR A 146 -1.87 -3.44 11.21
CA THR A 146 -1.19 -2.37 11.96
C THR A 146 -1.88 -1.03 11.88
N GLY A 147 -2.81 -0.84 10.93
CA GLY A 147 -3.58 0.39 10.85
C GLY A 147 -4.69 0.49 11.89
N ASP A 148 -4.92 -0.55 12.68
CA ASP A 148 -5.97 -0.59 13.69
C ASP A 148 -5.39 -1.22 14.95
N GLU A 149 -5.13 -0.38 15.96
CA GLU A 149 -4.50 -0.85 17.19
C GLU A 149 -5.27 -1.98 17.86
N SER A 150 -6.60 -1.96 17.74
CA SER A 150 -7.42 -3.00 18.38
C SER A 150 -7.29 -4.35 17.68
N ARG A 151 -6.81 -4.37 16.44
CA ARG A 151 -6.68 -5.59 15.65
C ARG A 151 -5.23 -5.98 15.38
N THR A 152 -4.27 -5.11 15.71
CA THR A 152 -2.86 -5.40 15.44
C THR A 152 -2.44 -6.67 16.16
N ARG A 153 -1.79 -7.55 15.43
CA ARG A 153 -1.27 -8.77 16.02
C ARG A 153 0.05 -9.15 15.39
N VAL A 154 0.88 -9.83 16.17
CA VAL A 154 2.13 -10.39 15.69
C VAL A 154 1.81 -11.71 14.99
N THR A 155 2.31 -11.87 13.79
CA THR A 155 2.12 -13.12 13.07
C THR A 155 3.21 -14.12 13.46
N GLN A 156 3.09 -15.34 12.97
CA GLN A 156 4.11 -16.36 13.17
C GLN A 156 5.30 -16.16 12.25
N TRP A 157 5.23 -15.21 11.31
CA TRP A 157 6.29 -15.03 10.32
C TRP A 157 7.43 -14.22 10.88
N GLU A 158 8.65 -14.73 10.77
CA GLU A 158 9.83 -13.89 10.84
C GLU A 158 9.91 -13.10 9.53
N THR A 159 10.38 -11.87 9.64
CA THR A 159 10.30 -10.95 8.50
C THR A 159 11.01 -11.48 7.26
N LEU A 160 12.23 -12.00 7.39
CA LEU A 160 12.95 -12.47 6.21
C LEU A 160 12.31 -13.70 5.58
N ASP A 161 11.71 -14.56 6.41
CA ASP A 161 10.98 -15.70 5.87
C ASP A 161 9.77 -15.25 5.06
N TRP A 162 9.06 -14.24 5.58
CA TRP A 162 7.91 -13.71 4.85
C TRP A 162 8.33 -13.03 3.56
N VAL A 163 9.45 -12.29 3.57
CA VAL A 163 9.97 -11.67 2.36
C VAL A 163 10.22 -12.74 1.29
N GLN A 164 10.84 -13.86 1.67
CA GLN A 164 11.09 -14.94 0.72
C GLN A 164 9.80 -15.55 0.20
N GLU A 165 8.83 -15.73 1.09
CA GLU A 165 7.53 -16.29 0.69
C GLU A 165 6.81 -15.36 -0.29
N VAL A 166 6.82 -14.07 -0.01
CA VAL A 166 6.17 -13.07 -0.84
C VAL A 166 6.79 -13.07 -2.25
N GLN A 167 8.12 -13.11 -2.29
CA GLN A 167 8.83 -13.14 -3.56
C GLN A 167 8.49 -14.41 -4.35
N LYS A 168 8.49 -15.53 -3.67
CA LYS A 168 8.18 -16.83 -4.27
C LYS A 168 6.74 -16.85 -4.82
N ARG A 169 5.83 -16.16 -4.15
CA ARG A 169 4.43 -16.10 -4.58
C ARG A 169 4.19 -15.20 -5.78
N GLY A 170 5.15 -14.32 -6.10
CA GLY A 170 5.06 -13.54 -7.33
C GLY A 170 4.96 -12.03 -7.18
N ALA A 171 5.21 -11.49 -6.00
CA ALA A 171 5.25 -10.04 -5.87
C ALA A 171 6.43 -9.46 -6.64
N GLY A 172 6.20 -8.34 -7.30
CA GLY A 172 7.25 -7.67 -8.04
C GLY A 172 8.06 -6.70 -7.21
N GLU A 173 7.45 -6.20 -6.11
CA GLU A 173 8.13 -5.25 -5.21
C GLU A 173 7.67 -5.46 -3.79
N ILE A 174 8.50 -5.03 -2.87
CA ILE A 174 8.19 -5.08 -1.44
C ILE A 174 8.41 -3.68 -0.87
N VAL A 175 7.48 -3.23 -0.01
CA VAL A 175 7.64 -2.03 0.77
C VAL A 175 7.74 -2.44 2.23
N LEU A 176 8.85 -2.14 2.88
CA LEU A 176 9.11 -2.54 4.25
C LEU A 176 8.94 -1.34 5.17
N ASN A 177 8.03 -1.46 6.15
CA ASN A 177 7.81 -0.44 7.18
C ASN A 177 8.32 -0.99 8.50
N MET A 178 9.09 -0.17 9.23
CA MET A 178 9.60 -0.58 10.52
C MET A 178 8.89 0.17 11.62
N UNK A 179 8.56 -0.67 12.34
CA UNK A 179 7.79 -0.06 13.33
C UNK A 179 8.24 0.03 14.50
#